data_f062d6aa37abed985c761cfe6bded148
#
_entry.id   f062d6aa37abed985c761cfe6bded148
#
_cell.length_a   1.000
_cell.length_b   1.000
_cell.length_c   1.000
_cell.angle_alpha   90.00
_cell.angle_beta   90.00
_cell.angle_gamma   90.00
#
_symmetry.space_group_name_H-M   'P 1'
#
loop_
_entity.id
_entity.type
_entity.pdbx_description
1 polymer ?
#
loop_
_entity_poly.entity_id
_entity_poly.type
_entity_poly.pdbx_seq_one_letter_code
_entity_poly.pdbx_strand_id
1 'polypeptide(L)'
;MVHSTATPGANANAIRDAWDRAGAEAAVHYIIDDQRTLQTLPDTCRAWHAGGAANNTHLSMEICEPQECRLLPAEWTPLKQGSTGWAVKRLQMELTARGYDPKGIDGSFGPGCTAALKACQKDLGLAVDGSCGPATLTKLASRQGSYLAYNPQDTAEYFAAVWDRAVALCARLCRTYGLTADSILCHSEGYVKGIASNHADVMHWWPYHGKTMDMFRAAVGEALGGKSELYAAVDKLAGAGIITNPAYWKGGAYSAANVQALIIKMAAAL
;
A
#
# COMPACT_ATOMS: atom_id res chain seq x y z
N MET A 1 2.34 5.28 -12.62
CA MET A 1 3.29 4.37 -11.93
C MET A 1 2.85 4.22 -10.49
N VAL A 2 2.91 3.02 -9.96
CA VAL A 2 2.48 2.68 -8.59
C VAL A 2 3.71 2.57 -7.71
N HIS A 3 3.68 3.27 -6.58
CA HIS A 3 4.73 3.32 -5.56
C HIS A 3 4.17 2.98 -4.18
N SER A 4 5.05 2.82 -3.22
CA SER A 4 4.76 2.67 -1.81
C SER A 4 5.68 3.57 -1.00
N THR A 5 5.12 4.19 0.04
CA THR A 5 5.75 5.32 0.75
C THR A 5 7.05 4.99 1.49
N ALA A 6 7.36 3.70 1.69
CA ALA A 6 8.47 3.24 2.54
C ALA A 6 8.51 3.97 3.91
N THR A 7 7.33 4.38 4.40
CA THR A 7 7.17 5.10 5.67
C THR A 7 6.03 4.43 6.47
N PRO A 8 6.27 3.21 7.00
CA PRO A 8 5.25 2.43 7.68
C PRO A 8 4.54 3.19 8.79
N GLY A 9 3.19 3.18 8.75
CA GLY A 9 2.32 3.83 9.71
C GLY A 9 2.02 5.31 9.43
N ALA A 10 2.60 5.90 8.40
CA ALA A 10 2.23 7.24 7.97
C ALA A 10 0.98 7.18 7.09
N ASN A 11 0.00 8.03 7.34
CA ASN A 11 -1.19 8.19 6.50
C ASN A 11 -0.96 9.20 5.37
N ALA A 12 -1.92 9.31 4.45
CA ALA A 12 -1.79 10.18 3.28
C ALA A 12 -1.60 11.66 3.62
N ASN A 13 -2.20 12.16 4.71
CA ASN A 13 -1.98 13.53 5.15
C ASN A 13 -0.54 13.74 5.65
N ALA A 14 -0.01 12.81 6.45
CA ALA A 14 1.34 12.89 6.98
C ALA A 14 2.40 12.89 5.85
N ILE A 15 2.21 12.06 4.83
CA ILE A 15 3.08 12.03 3.65
C ILE A 15 2.98 13.35 2.87
N ARG A 16 1.75 13.84 2.60
CA ARG A 16 1.55 15.14 1.94
C ARG A 16 2.27 16.25 2.70
N ASP A 17 2.06 16.36 4.00
CA ASP A 17 2.63 17.43 4.83
C ASP A 17 4.16 17.35 4.89
N ALA A 18 4.72 16.14 4.87
CA ALA A 18 6.16 15.93 4.80
C ALA A 18 6.77 16.39 3.47
N TRP A 19 6.01 16.34 2.37
CA TRP A 19 6.47 16.74 1.04
C TRP A 19 6.02 18.15 0.63
N ASP A 20 5.02 18.73 1.30
CA ASP A 20 4.58 20.12 1.07
C ASP A 20 5.46 21.12 1.84
N ARG A 21 6.74 21.14 1.50
CA ARG A 21 7.75 22.04 2.12
C ARG A 21 8.82 22.44 1.12
N ALA A 22 9.43 23.60 1.35
CA ALA A 22 10.56 24.05 0.55
C ALA A 22 11.72 23.04 0.62
N GLY A 23 12.27 22.68 -0.53
CA GLY A 23 13.37 21.73 -0.65
C GLY A 23 12.95 20.25 -0.60
N ALA A 24 11.65 19.93 -0.66
CA ALA A 24 11.22 18.56 -0.87
C ALA A 24 11.64 18.08 -2.26
N GLU A 25 12.29 16.91 -2.31
CA GLU A 25 12.79 16.30 -3.54
C GLU A 25 11.90 15.15 -4.02
N ALA A 26 10.68 15.06 -3.51
CA ALA A 26 9.68 14.07 -3.89
C ALA A 26 8.32 14.73 -4.12
N ALA A 27 7.62 14.29 -5.14
CA ALA A 27 6.24 14.70 -5.44
C ALA A 27 5.55 13.62 -6.26
N VAL A 28 4.29 13.36 -5.95
CA VAL A 28 3.42 12.45 -6.72
C VAL A 28 2.09 13.13 -7.03
N HIS A 29 1.30 12.55 -7.94
CA HIS A 29 -0.01 13.07 -8.26
C HIS A 29 -1.05 12.66 -7.22
N TYR A 30 -0.91 11.46 -6.65
CA TYR A 30 -1.87 10.89 -5.71
C TYR A 30 -1.18 10.20 -4.55
N ILE A 31 -1.79 10.28 -3.36
CA ILE A 31 -1.41 9.50 -2.19
C ILE A 31 -2.66 8.77 -1.68
N ILE A 32 -2.50 7.48 -1.36
CA ILE A 32 -3.59 6.59 -0.96
C ILE A 32 -3.29 6.01 0.42
N ASP A 33 -4.22 6.15 1.35
CA ASP A 33 -4.27 5.37 2.59
C ASP A 33 -5.58 4.55 2.67
N ASP A 34 -5.80 3.85 3.77
CA ASP A 34 -6.98 3.03 3.99
C ASP A 34 -8.29 3.85 4.09
N GLN A 35 -8.20 5.17 4.26
CA GLN A 35 -9.36 6.06 4.42
C GLN A 35 -9.63 6.91 3.18
N ARG A 36 -8.60 7.27 2.41
CA ARG A 36 -8.73 8.27 1.35
C ARG A 36 -7.74 8.12 0.21
N THR A 37 -8.07 8.78 -0.88
CA THR A 37 -7.17 9.11 -1.99
C THR A 37 -7.04 10.63 -2.05
N LEU A 38 -5.83 11.16 -1.86
CA LEU A 38 -5.53 12.58 -1.99
C LEU A 38 -4.90 12.84 -3.35
N GLN A 39 -5.38 13.84 -4.08
CA GLN A 39 -4.65 14.40 -5.21
C GLN A 39 -3.77 15.53 -4.69
N THR A 40 -2.47 15.45 -4.92
CA THR A 40 -1.47 16.40 -4.45
C THR A 40 -0.92 17.27 -5.58
N LEU A 41 -0.99 16.78 -6.82
CA LEU A 41 -0.64 17.54 -8.02
C LEU A 41 -1.72 17.36 -9.09
N PRO A 42 -1.99 18.40 -9.91
CA PRO A 42 -2.77 18.24 -11.14
C PRO A 42 -2.11 17.20 -12.08
N ASP A 43 -2.91 16.43 -12.79
CA ASP A 43 -2.43 15.38 -13.70
C ASP A 43 -1.56 15.94 -14.85
N THR A 44 -1.65 17.24 -15.12
CA THR A 44 -0.86 17.95 -16.13
C THR A 44 0.51 18.40 -15.64
N CYS A 45 0.78 18.28 -14.33
CA CYS A 45 2.06 18.63 -13.77
C CYS A 45 3.06 17.48 -13.90
N ARG A 46 4.35 17.84 -13.97
CA ARG A 46 5.42 16.86 -13.80
C ARG A 46 5.57 16.53 -12.32
N ALA A 47 5.59 15.26 -11.97
CA ALA A 47 5.92 14.80 -10.62
C ALA A 47 7.39 14.36 -10.52
N TRP A 48 7.90 14.31 -9.28
CA TRP A 48 9.27 13.87 -8.99
C TRP A 48 9.22 12.58 -8.17
N HIS A 49 9.04 11.44 -8.83
CA HIS A 49 8.67 10.18 -8.16
C HIS A 49 9.54 8.97 -8.53
N ALA A 50 10.23 8.99 -9.68
CA ALA A 50 10.85 7.77 -10.20
C ALA A 50 12.35 7.89 -10.43
N GLY A 51 12.95 9.06 -10.24
CA GLY A 51 14.39 9.27 -10.46
C GLY A 51 14.86 9.12 -11.91
N GLY A 52 13.94 9.09 -12.91
CA GLY A 52 14.27 8.88 -14.30
C GLY A 52 13.23 9.45 -15.28
N ALA A 53 13.21 8.93 -16.50
CA ALA A 53 12.32 9.39 -17.59
C ALA A 53 10.84 9.28 -17.22
N ALA A 54 10.46 8.35 -16.32
CA ALA A 54 9.10 8.18 -15.85
C ALA A 54 8.54 9.43 -15.18
N ASN A 55 9.38 10.29 -14.59
CA ASN A 55 8.95 11.58 -14.04
C ASN A 55 8.25 12.48 -15.06
N ASN A 56 8.53 12.30 -16.35
CA ASN A 56 8.00 13.13 -17.42
C ASN A 56 6.85 12.45 -18.19
N THR A 57 6.65 11.15 -18.00
CA THR A 57 5.79 10.34 -18.88
C THR A 57 4.70 9.58 -18.13
N HIS A 58 4.77 9.52 -16.77
CA HIS A 58 3.83 8.74 -15.99
C HIS A 58 3.16 9.57 -14.91
N LEU A 59 1.84 9.39 -14.77
CA LEU A 59 1.15 9.73 -13.53
C LEU A 59 1.60 8.79 -12.43
N SER A 60 1.68 9.29 -11.20
CA SER A 60 2.23 8.55 -10.06
C SER A 60 1.30 8.58 -8.87
N MET A 61 1.32 7.49 -8.13
CA MET A 61 0.62 7.36 -6.85
C MET A 61 1.52 6.68 -5.82
N GLU A 62 1.44 7.14 -4.59
CA GLU A 62 2.04 6.51 -3.42
C GLU A 62 0.96 5.81 -2.60
N ILE A 63 1.19 4.55 -2.26
CA ILE A 63 0.33 3.78 -1.37
C ILE A 63 0.99 3.78 0.01
N CYS A 64 0.27 4.27 1.01
CA CYS A 64 0.72 4.25 2.40
C CYS A 64 0.77 2.82 2.93
N GLU A 65 1.69 2.56 3.83
CA GLU A 65 1.95 1.26 4.40
C GLU A 65 1.44 1.17 5.83
N PRO A 66 0.90 0.02 6.26
CA PRO A 66 0.54 -0.18 7.65
C PRO A 66 1.80 -0.18 8.54
N GLN A 67 1.64 0.15 9.81
CA GLN A 67 2.77 0.22 10.76
C GLN A 67 3.54 -1.10 10.86
N GLU A 68 2.87 -2.20 10.64
CA GLU A 68 3.42 -3.55 10.69
C GLU A 68 4.47 -3.81 9.60
N CYS A 69 4.50 -3.05 8.51
CA CYS A 69 5.59 -3.11 7.51
C CYS A 69 6.97 -2.80 8.11
N ARG A 70 7.03 -2.17 9.29
CA ARG A 70 8.29 -2.02 10.05
C ARG A 70 8.95 -3.35 10.43
N LEU A 71 8.23 -4.46 10.35
CA LEU A 71 8.77 -5.80 10.58
C LEU A 71 9.40 -6.42 9.32
N LEU A 72 9.26 -5.79 8.17
CA LEU A 72 9.89 -6.25 6.93
C LEU A 72 11.36 -5.82 6.89
N PRO A 73 12.29 -6.68 6.44
CA PRO A 73 13.71 -6.34 6.38
C PRO A 73 14.03 -5.07 5.59
N ALA A 74 13.28 -4.78 4.53
CA ALA A 74 13.46 -3.58 3.70
C ALA A 74 13.12 -2.28 4.47
N GLU A 75 12.16 -2.36 5.39
CA GLU A 75 11.66 -1.23 6.20
C GLU A 75 12.28 -1.20 7.60
N TRP A 76 13.17 -2.15 7.91
CA TRP A 76 13.70 -2.32 9.25
C TRP A 76 14.86 -1.38 9.56
N THR A 77 14.60 -0.41 10.42
CA THR A 77 15.66 0.38 11.06
C THR A 77 16.27 -0.43 12.21
N PRO A 78 17.59 -0.67 12.24
CA PRO A 78 18.23 -1.44 13.31
C PRO A 78 17.88 -0.89 14.70
N LEU A 79 17.34 -1.75 15.57
CA LEU A 79 17.05 -1.40 16.95
C LEU A 79 18.30 -1.63 17.81
N LYS A 80 18.64 -0.64 18.62
CA LYS A 80 19.81 -0.66 19.52
C LYS A 80 19.51 0.12 20.80
N GLN A 81 20.40 0.08 21.74
CA GLN A 81 20.27 0.86 22.98
C GLN A 81 19.93 2.33 22.68
N GLY A 82 18.88 2.84 23.33
CA GLY A 82 18.30 4.14 23.11
C GLY A 82 17.13 4.16 22.12
N SER A 83 16.90 3.12 21.34
CA SER A 83 15.69 2.98 20.51
C SER A 83 14.44 2.87 21.40
N THR A 84 13.30 3.38 20.92
CA THR A 84 12.02 3.33 21.63
C THR A 84 10.86 3.01 20.71
N GLY A 85 9.71 2.65 21.30
CA GLY A 85 8.43 2.51 20.59
C GLY A 85 8.03 1.08 20.28
N TRP A 86 7.05 0.96 19.38
CA TRP A 86 6.35 -0.28 19.06
C TRP A 86 7.28 -1.42 18.61
N ALA A 87 8.25 -1.14 17.73
CA ALA A 87 9.17 -2.17 17.23
C ALA A 87 10.07 -2.73 18.35
N VAL A 88 10.49 -1.87 19.31
CA VAL A 88 11.24 -2.32 20.50
C VAL A 88 10.38 -3.22 21.39
N LYS A 89 9.12 -2.85 21.58
CA LYS A 89 8.19 -3.68 22.36
C LYS A 89 8.02 -5.07 21.73
N ARG A 90 7.91 -5.16 20.40
CA ARG A 90 7.83 -6.44 19.69
C ARG A 90 9.11 -7.27 19.85
N LEU A 91 10.29 -6.63 19.82
CA LEU A 91 11.56 -7.29 20.08
C LEU A 91 11.64 -7.82 21.52
N GLN A 92 11.23 -7.03 22.50
CA GLN A 92 11.19 -7.46 23.91
C GLN A 92 10.27 -8.68 24.10
N MET A 93 9.09 -8.68 23.47
CA MET A 93 8.16 -9.81 23.48
C MET A 93 8.81 -11.07 22.86
N GLU A 94 9.51 -10.93 21.73
CA GLU A 94 10.19 -12.03 21.07
C GLU A 94 11.35 -12.59 21.91
N LEU A 95 12.16 -11.73 22.53
CA LEU A 95 13.22 -12.14 23.45
C LEU A 95 12.66 -12.92 24.63
N THR A 96 11.60 -12.39 25.25
CA THR A 96 10.92 -13.08 26.36
C THR A 96 10.37 -14.44 25.95
N ALA A 97 9.75 -14.55 24.78
CA ALA A 97 9.21 -15.80 24.24
C ALA A 97 10.33 -16.84 23.93
N ARG A 98 11.56 -16.39 23.77
CA ARG A 98 12.76 -17.22 23.59
C ARG A 98 13.48 -17.54 24.92
N GLY A 99 12.99 -17.05 26.05
CA GLY A 99 13.57 -17.28 27.37
C GLY A 99 14.66 -16.27 27.76
N TYR A 100 14.83 -15.16 27.04
CA TYR A 100 15.74 -14.08 27.40
C TYR A 100 14.99 -12.96 28.08
N ASP A 101 15.51 -12.46 29.21
CA ASP A 101 14.84 -11.42 30.01
C ASP A 101 15.32 -10.01 29.62
N PRO A 102 14.52 -9.23 28.85
CA PRO A 102 14.86 -7.87 28.46
C PRO A 102 14.66 -6.83 29.58
N LYS A 103 14.30 -7.25 30.81
CA LYS A 103 13.96 -6.42 31.97
C LYS A 103 12.71 -5.55 31.77
N GLY A 104 11.73 -6.10 31.05
CA GLY A 104 10.43 -5.51 30.81
C GLY A 104 10.03 -5.48 29.33
N ILE A 105 8.73 -5.27 29.09
CA ILE A 105 8.14 -5.11 27.74
C ILE A 105 7.51 -3.70 27.69
N ASP A 106 8.36 -2.70 27.82
CA ASP A 106 7.99 -1.28 27.97
C ASP A 106 8.18 -0.46 26.67
N GLY A 107 8.81 -1.06 25.65
CA GLY A 107 9.15 -0.38 24.41
C GLY A 107 10.38 0.53 24.50
N SER A 108 11.21 0.36 25.54
CA SER A 108 12.46 1.09 25.71
C SER A 108 13.66 0.14 25.61
N PHE A 109 14.54 0.36 24.65
CA PHE A 109 15.71 -0.49 24.46
C PHE A 109 16.82 -0.06 25.43
N GLY A 110 16.75 -0.56 26.67
CA GLY A 110 17.70 -0.30 27.73
C GLY A 110 18.84 -1.33 27.80
N PRO A 111 19.72 -1.21 28.83
CA PRO A 111 20.82 -2.17 29.06
C PRO A 111 20.35 -3.63 29.22
N GLY A 112 19.20 -3.85 29.87
CA GLY A 112 18.60 -5.18 30.02
C GLY A 112 18.24 -5.81 28.66
N CYS A 113 17.58 -5.06 27.79
CA CYS A 113 17.25 -5.47 26.43
C CYS A 113 18.54 -5.75 25.63
N THR A 114 19.58 -4.92 25.76
CA THR A 114 20.90 -5.14 25.13
C THR A 114 21.51 -6.46 25.58
N ALA A 115 21.52 -6.74 26.88
CA ALA A 115 22.09 -7.99 27.40
C ALA A 115 21.31 -9.23 26.91
N ALA A 116 19.97 -9.16 26.93
CA ALA A 116 19.11 -10.22 26.44
C ALA A 116 19.31 -10.49 24.94
N LEU A 117 19.40 -9.44 24.14
CA LEU A 117 19.65 -9.56 22.69
C LEU A 117 21.04 -10.16 22.40
N LYS A 118 22.09 -9.73 23.10
CA LYS A 118 23.45 -10.31 22.94
C LYS A 118 23.49 -11.79 23.28
N ALA A 119 22.81 -12.21 24.37
CA ALA A 119 22.71 -13.63 24.69
C ALA A 119 21.99 -14.42 23.60
N CYS A 120 20.87 -13.89 23.12
CA CYS A 120 20.12 -14.49 22.02
C CYS A 120 20.93 -14.57 20.71
N GLN A 121 21.66 -13.51 20.35
CA GLN A 121 22.55 -13.48 19.17
C GLN A 121 23.62 -14.56 19.26
N LYS A 122 24.24 -14.72 20.43
CA LYS A 122 25.25 -15.76 20.68
C LYS A 122 24.69 -17.16 20.43
N ASP A 123 23.53 -17.46 21.00
CA ASP A 123 22.91 -18.81 20.91
C ASP A 123 22.41 -19.09 19.49
N LEU A 124 22.08 -18.03 18.71
CA LEU A 124 21.68 -18.15 17.30
C LEU A 124 22.86 -18.14 16.31
N GLY A 125 24.12 -18.05 16.80
CA GLY A 125 25.32 -17.99 15.95
C GLY A 125 25.41 -16.70 15.12
N LEU A 126 24.86 -15.59 15.62
CA LEU A 126 24.90 -14.28 14.97
C LEU A 126 26.04 -13.40 15.53
N ALA A 127 26.35 -12.29 14.88
CA ALA A 127 27.21 -11.27 15.42
C ALA A 127 26.64 -10.73 16.74
N VAL A 128 27.43 -10.76 17.83
CA VAL A 128 27.00 -10.38 19.17
C VAL A 128 27.26 -8.88 19.39
N ASP A 129 26.58 -8.05 18.61
CA ASP A 129 26.74 -6.60 18.61
C ASP A 129 25.70 -5.86 19.49
N GLY A 130 24.63 -6.56 19.91
CA GLY A 130 23.53 -5.95 20.68
C GLY A 130 22.64 -5.05 19.84
N SER A 131 22.67 -5.19 18.51
CA SER A 131 21.81 -4.47 17.58
C SER A 131 20.91 -5.47 16.82
N CYS A 132 19.62 -5.21 16.79
CA CYS A 132 18.68 -5.98 15.97
C CYS A 132 18.65 -5.35 14.58
N GLY A 133 19.66 -5.65 13.76
CA GLY A 133 19.71 -5.31 12.34
C GLY A 133 18.96 -6.32 11.47
N PRO A 134 18.95 -6.17 10.13
CA PRO A 134 18.21 -7.04 9.21
C PRO A 134 18.51 -8.53 9.37
N ALA A 135 19.77 -8.91 9.57
CA ALA A 135 20.16 -10.32 9.77
C ALA A 135 19.57 -10.91 11.06
N THR A 136 19.66 -10.15 12.16
CA THR A 136 19.08 -10.52 13.45
C THR A 136 17.54 -10.58 13.35
N LEU A 137 16.91 -9.58 12.74
CA LEU A 137 15.47 -9.58 12.50
C LEU A 137 15.02 -10.82 11.73
N THR A 138 15.66 -11.11 10.60
CA THR A 138 15.32 -12.26 9.75
C THR A 138 15.39 -13.57 10.56
N LYS A 139 16.45 -13.74 11.36
CA LYS A 139 16.62 -14.93 12.18
C LYS A 139 15.60 -15.02 13.32
N LEU A 140 15.27 -13.91 13.95
CA LEU A 140 14.24 -13.87 14.99
C LEU A 140 12.85 -14.08 14.41
N ALA A 141 12.53 -13.48 13.28
CA ALA A 141 11.25 -13.60 12.61
C ALA A 141 10.98 -15.03 12.06
N SER A 142 12.01 -15.85 11.86
CA SER A 142 11.84 -17.22 11.32
C SER A 142 11.22 -18.21 12.32
N ARG A 143 11.10 -17.88 13.60
CA ARG A 143 10.42 -18.73 14.58
C ARG A 143 8.92 -18.74 14.31
N GLN A 144 8.29 -19.90 14.33
CA GLN A 144 6.84 -20.01 14.24
C GLN A 144 6.17 -19.20 15.39
N GLY A 145 5.24 -18.32 15.05
CA GLY A 145 4.58 -17.45 16.01
C GLY A 145 5.49 -16.34 16.56
N SER A 146 6.53 -15.93 15.82
CA SER A 146 7.39 -14.80 16.21
C SER A 146 6.62 -13.49 16.24
N TYR A 147 6.86 -12.70 17.28
CA TYR A 147 6.34 -11.32 17.38
C TYR A 147 6.98 -10.35 16.38
N LEU A 148 8.07 -10.75 15.73
CA LEU A 148 8.77 -9.96 14.71
C LEU A 148 8.46 -10.42 13.28
N ALA A 149 7.68 -11.48 13.10
CA ALA A 149 7.20 -11.87 11.78
C ALA A 149 6.10 -10.91 11.30
N TYR A 150 6.20 -10.45 10.05
CA TYR A 150 5.09 -9.77 9.40
C TYR A 150 3.97 -10.78 9.14
N ASN A 151 2.80 -10.51 9.71
CA ASN A 151 1.62 -11.34 9.54
C ASN A 151 0.60 -10.61 8.67
N PRO A 152 0.36 -11.02 7.41
CA PRO A 152 -0.57 -10.34 6.52
C PRO A 152 -2.03 -10.36 7.02
N GLN A 153 -2.40 -11.29 7.91
CA GLN A 153 -3.74 -11.32 8.50
C GLN A 153 -4.00 -10.11 9.42
N ASP A 154 -2.97 -9.63 10.12
CA ASP A 154 -3.10 -8.47 11.03
C ASP A 154 -3.37 -7.17 10.26
N THR A 155 -3.07 -7.13 8.97
CA THR A 155 -3.19 -5.96 8.10
C THR A 155 -4.11 -6.21 6.90
N ALA A 156 -4.91 -7.29 6.90
CA ALA A 156 -5.73 -7.70 5.77
C ALA A 156 -6.77 -6.63 5.38
N GLU A 157 -7.45 -6.04 6.37
CA GLU A 157 -8.45 -4.99 6.13
C GLU A 157 -7.81 -3.71 5.57
N TYR A 158 -6.69 -3.29 6.15
CA TYR A 158 -5.91 -2.16 5.65
C TYR A 158 -5.48 -2.39 4.19
N PHE A 159 -4.91 -3.58 3.93
CA PHE A 159 -4.46 -3.96 2.58
C PHE A 159 -5.61 -3.94 1.58
N ALA A 160 -6.75 -4.53 1.92
CA ALA A 160 -7.93 -4.54 1.05
C ALA A 160 -8.39 -3.10 0.72
N ALA A 161 -8.45 -2.23 1.72
CA ALA A 161 -8.88 -0.84 1.54
C ALA A 161 -7.94 -0.06 0.60
N VAL A 162 -6.61 -0.15 0.78
CA VAL A 162 -5.66 0.55 -0.11
C VAL A 162 -5.62 -0.06 -1.49
N TRP A 163 -5.75 -1.39 -1.61
CA TRP A 163 -5.83 -2.09 -2.88
C TRP A 163 -7.03 -1.64 -3.71
N ASP A 164 -8.23 -1.64 -3.12
CA ASP A 164 -9.46 -1.26 -3.80
C ASP A 164 -9.42 0.22 -4.25
N ARG A 165 -8.88 1.10 -3.42
CA ARG A 165 -8.69 2.52 -3.78
C ARG A 165 -7.70 2.70 -4.92
N ALA A 166 -6.59 1.96 -4.90
CA ALA A 166 -5.58 2.01 -5.96
C ALA A 166 -6.15 1.46 -7.28
N VAL A 167 -6.89 0.35 -7.25
CA VAL A 167 -7.59 -0.21 -8.43
C VAL A 167 -8.60 0.80 -8.97
N ALA A 168 -9.43 1.40 -8.11
CA ALA A 168 -10.43 2.39 -8.52
C ALA A 168 -9.77 3.64 -9.14
N LEU A 169 -8.68 4.14 -8.54
CA LEU A 169 -7.93 5.28 -9.08
C LEU A 169 -7.33 4.94 -10.45
N CYS A 170 -6.63 3.80 -10.58
CA CYS A 170 -6.04 3.38 -11.85
C CYS A 170 -7.10 3.19 -12.94
N ALA A 171 -8.23 2.56 -12.62
CA ALA A 171 -9.33 2.41 -13.57
C ALA A 171 -9.92 3.76 -14.01
N ARG A 172 -10.04 4.72 -13.09
CA ARG A 172 -10.44 6.11 -13.43
C ARG A 172 -9.44 6.77 -14.38
N LEU A 173 -8.15 6.71 -14.05
CA LEU A 173 -7.10 7.31 -14.87
C LEU A 173 -7.02 6.65 -16.26
N CYS A 174 -7.11 5.33 -16.34
CA CYS A 174 -7.14 4.62 -17.62
C CYS A 174 -8.31 5.09 -18.51
N ARG A 175 -9.51 5.27 -17.95
CA ARG A 175 -10.65 5.82 -18.72
C ARG A 175 -10.43 7.25 -19.15
N THR A 176 -9.92 8.09 -18.24
CA THR A 176 -9.71 9.52 -18.53
C THR A 176 -8.74 9.73 -19.68
N TYR A 177 -7.70 8.90 -19.77
CA TYR A 177 -6.60 9.07 -20.73
C TYR A 177 -6.59 8.03 -21.85
N GLY A 178 -7.62 7.20 -21.98
CA GLY A 178 -7.69 6.16 -23.03
C GLY A 178 -6.62 5.09 -22.90
N LEU A 179 -6.19 4.77 -21.65
CA LEU A 179 -5.16 3.78 -21.36
C LEU A 179 -5.78 2.43 -21.01
N THR A 180 -4.99 1.37 -21.12
CA THR A 180 -5.32 0.03 -20.65
C THR A 180 -4.60 -0.30 -19.35
N ALA A 181 -4.99 -1.38 -18.68
CA ALA A 181 -4.32 -1.86 -17.48
C ALA A 181 -2.83 -2.19 -17.73
N ASP A 182 -2.45 -2.57 -18.95
CA ASP A 182 -1.06 -2.87 -19.33
C ASP A 182 -0.14 -1.64 -19.28
N SER A 183 -0.73 -0.44 -19.29
CA SER A 183 0.02 0.81 -19.12
C SER A 183 0.49 1.05 -17.68
N ILE A 184 0.05 0.23 -16.72
CA ILE A 184 0.35 0.39 -15.30
C ILE A 184 1.64 -0.34 -14.97
N LEU A 185 2.59 0.39 -14.40
CA LEU A 185 3.87 -0.12 -13.95
C LEU A 185 4.06 0.19 -12.47
N CYS A 186 4.76 -0.67 -11.73
CA CYS A 186 5.38 -0.29 -10.46
C CYS A 186 6.81 0.22 -10.69
N HIS A 187 7.43 0.74 -9.64
CA HIS A 187 8.78 1.33 -9.74
C HIS A 187 9.82 0.29 -10.18
N SER A 188 9.80 -0.91 -9.63
CA SER A 188 10.75 -1.97 -10.00
C SER A 188 10.61 -2.40 -11.46
N GLU A 189 9.40 -2.43 -12.03
CA GLU A 189 9.20 -2.67 -13.46
C GLU A 189 9.74 -1.50 -14.31
N GLY A 190 9.56 -0.27 -13.82
CA GLY A 190 10.15 0.94 -14.42
C GLY A 190 11.68 0.90 -14.45
N TYR A 191 12.30 0.39 -13.39
CA TYR A 191 13.74 0.16 -13.33
C TYR A 191 14.21 -0.85 -14.39
N VAL A 192 13.54 -1.99 -14.49
CA VAL A 192 13.84 -3.00 -15.53
C VAL A 192 13.73 -2.43 -16.95
N LYS A 193 12.80 -1.48 -17.15
CA LYS A 193 12.63 -0.76 -18.43
C LYS A 193 13.62 0.40 -18.62
N GLY A 194 14.49 0.71 -17.66
CA GLY A 194 15.46 1.79 -17.73
C GLY A 194 14.87 3.20 -17.62
N ILE A 195 13.65 3.35 -17.07
CA ILE A 195 12.94 4.64 -16.94
C ILE A 195 12.80 5.12 -15.49
N ALA A 196 13.23 4.33 -14.54
CA ALA A 196 13.15 4.63 -13.10
C ALA A 196 14.42 4.18 -12.37
N SER A 197 14.67 4.70 -11.18
CA SER A 197 15.71 4.24 -10.26
C SER A 197 15.36 2.86 -9.65
N ASN A 198 16.30 2.24 -8.96
CA ASN A 198 16.09 0.90 -8.39
C ASN A 198 15.40 0.97 -7.03
N HIS A 199 14.09 0.73 -7.00
CA HIS A 199 13.29 0.60 -5.78
C HIS A 199 12.30 -0.55 -5.90
N ALA A 200 12.02 -1.22 -4.78
CA ALA A 200 11.08 -2.34 -4.73
C ALA A 200 9.62 -1.88 -4.63
N ASP A 201 9.38 -0.75 -3.96
CA ASP A 201 8.05 -0.15 -3.74
C ASP A 201 7.01 -1.18 -3.25
N VAL A 202 5.86 -1.24 -3.89
CA VAL A 202 4.79 -2.16 -3.52
C VAL A 202 5.23 -3.63 -3.49
N MET A 203 6.28 -4.00 -4.22
CA MET A 203 6.76 -5.38 -4.30
C MET A 203 7.49 -5.84 -3.05
N HIS A 204 7.84 -4.95 -2.11
CA HIS A 204 8.43 -5.38 -0.84
C HIS A 204 7.40 -5.91 0.15
N TRP A 205 6.10 -5.57 0.03
CA TRP A 205 5.06 -6.02 0.96
C TRP A 205 3.83 -6.68 0.33
N TRP A 206 3.41 -6.33 -0.91
CA TRP A 206 2.27 -6.96 -1.58
C TRP A 206 2.35 -8.48 -1.69
N PRO A 207 3.54 -9.10 -1.96
CA PRO A 207 3.67 -10.55 -2.02
C PRO A 207 3.29 -11.28 -0.72
N TYR A 208 3.43 -10.64 0.44
CA TYR A 208 2.97 -11.21 1.70
C TYR A 208 1.44 -11.36 1.77
N HIS A 209 0.71 -10.54 1.01
CA HIS A 209 -0.74 -10.66 0.81
C HIS A 209 -1.11 -11.51 -0.41
N GLY A 210 -0.16 -12.23 -1.00
CA GLY A 210 -0.38 -13.04 -2.19
C GLY A 210 -0.73 -12.22 -3.43
N LYS A 211 -0.32 -10.95 -3.50
CA LYS A 211 -0.62 -10.05 -4.62
C LYS A 211 0.62 -9.73 -5.45
N THR A 212 0.41 -9.60 -6.76
CA THR A 212 1.42 -9.24 -7.75
C THR A 212 0.92 -8.08 -8.61
N MET A 213 1.82 -7.48 -9.39
CA MET A 213 1.43 -6.45 -10.36
C MET A 213 0.51 -6.99 -11.46
N ASP A 214 0.66 -8.26 -11.87
CA ASP A 214 -0.25 -8.87 -12.85
C ASP A 214 -1.66 -9.00 -12.27
N MET A 215 -1.80 -9.41 -11.01
CA MET A 215 -3.09 -9.45 -10.33
C MET A 215 -3.69 -8.06 -10.16
N PHE A 216 -2.85 -7.04 -9.94
CA PHE A 216 -3.29 -5.64 -9.88
C PHE A 216 -3.83 -5.16 -11.23
N ARG A 217 -3.09 -5.41 -12.32
CA ARG A 217 -3.54 -5.10 -13.67
C ARG A 217 -4.83 -5.85 -14.03
N ALA A 218 -4.95 -7.12 -13.65
CA ALA A 218 -6.19 -7.88 -13.84
C ALA A 218 -7.36 -7.24 -13.11
N ALA A 219 -7.20 -6.87 -11.83
CA ALA A 219 -8.25 -6.20 -11.05
C ALA A 219 -8.64 -4.84 -11.66
N VAL A 220 -7.68 -4.06 -12.17
CA VAL A 220 -7.98 -2.82 -12.91
C VAL A 220 -8.73 -3.12 -14.21
N GLY A 221 -8.34 -4.18 -14.93
CA GLY A 221 -9.02 -4.64 -16.15
C GLY A 221 -10.48 -5.02 -15.90
N GLU A 222 -10.73 -5.77 -14.83
CA GLU A 222 -12.09 -6.10 -14.37
C GLU A 222 -12.89 -4.84 -14.02
N ALA A 223 -12.29 -3.91 -13.28
CA ALA A 223 -12.93 -2.63 -12.95
C ALA A 223 -13.23 -1.80 -14.20
N LEU A 224 -12.41 -1.87 -15.24
CA LEU A 224 -12.65 -1.24 -16.54
C LEU A 224 -13.81 -1.93 -17.27
N GLY A 225 -13.82 -3.26 -17.34
CA GLY A 225 -14.84 -4.08 -18.00
C GLY A 225 -16.21 -3.95 -17.35
N GLY A 226 -16.30 -4.12 -16.03
CA GLY A 226 -17.56 -4.02 -15.29
C GLY A 226 -18.25 -2.66 -15.44
N LYS A 227 -17.49 -1.56 -15.53
CA LYS A 227 -18.09 -0.25 -15.86
C LYS A 227 -18.46 -0.12 -17.33
N SER A 228 -17.76 -0.82 -18.24
CA SER A 228 -18.16 -0.88 -19.65
C SER A 228 -19.51 -1.58 -19.81
N GLU A 229 -19.70 -2.71 -19.13
CA GLU A 229 -20.99 -3.43 -19.12
C GLU A 229 -22.11 -2.60 -18.49
N LEU A 230 -21.82 -1.96 -17.33
CA LEU A 230 -22.78 -1.04 -16.71
C LEU A 230 -23.15 0.11 -17.67
N TYR A 231 -22.15 0.72 -18.32
CA TYR A 231 -22.39 1.83 -19.23
C TYR A 231 -23.19 1.40 -20.46
N ALA A 232 -22.87 0.25 -21.04
CA ALA A 232 -23.65 -0.33 -22.13
C ALA A 232 -25.09 -0.65 -21.72
N ALA A 233 -25.28 -1.22 -20.53
CA ALA A 233 -26.62 -1.46 -19.97
C ALA A 233 -27.39 -0.16 -19.73
N VAL A 234 -26.75 0.84 -19.16
CA VAL A 234 -27.35 2.17 -18.94
C VAL A 234 -27.75 2.84 -20.27
N ASP A 235 -26.89 2.78 -21.29
CA ASP A 235 -27.21 3.35 -22.61
C ASP A 235 -28.36 2.60 -23.27
N LYS A 236 -28.43 1.30 -23.14
CA LYS A 236 -29.54 0.48 -23.61
C LYS A 236 -30.86 0.83 -22.91
N LEU A 237 -30.84 1.02 -21.59
CA LEU A 237 -32.02 1.44 -20.81
C LEU A 237 -32.46 2.86 -21.14
N ALA A 238 -31.51 3.77 -21.41
CA ALA A 238 -31.81 5.12 -21.86
C ALA A 238 -32.43 5.11 -23.25
N GLY A 239 -31.87 4.35 -24.20
CA GLY A 239 -32.43 4.18 -25.54
C GLY A 239 -33.84 3.57 -25.55
N ALA A 240 -34.14 2.71 -24.56
CA ALA A 240 -35.49 2.15 -24.36
C ALA A 240 -36.43 3.09 -23.59
N GLY A 241 -36.01 4.30 -23.21
CA GLY A 241 -36.84 5.26 -22.47
C GLY A 241 -37.12 4.90 -21.01
N ILE A 242 -36.47 3.85 -20.50
CA ILE A 242 -36.65 3.37 -19.11
C ILE A 242 -36.01 4.33 -18.10
N ILE A 243 -34.89 4.93 -18.47
CA ILE A 243 -34.20 5.95 -17.67
C ILE A 243 -33.97 7.24 -18.48
N THR A 244 -34.01 8.39 -17.80
CA THR A 244 -33.88 9.73 -18.41
C THR A 244 -32.58 10.44 -18.13
N ASN A 245 -31.76 9.94 -17.18
CA ASN A 245 -30.47 10.50 -16.82
C ASN A 245 -29.36 9.44 -16.80
N PRO A 246 -28.83 9.06 -17.97
CA PRO A 246 -27.78 8.05 -18.04
C PRO A 246 -26.50 8.45 -17.30
N ALA A 247 -26.15 9.74 -17.23
CA ALA A 247 -24.96 10.21 -16.51
C ALA A 247 -25.05 9.92 -15.00
N TYR A 248 -26.22 10.06 -14.39
CA TYR A 248 -26.48 9.70 -13.00
C TYR A 248 -26.21 8.23 -12.73
N TRP A 249 -26.73 7.34 -13.59
CA TRP A 249 -26.56 5.89 -13.45
C TRP A 249 -25.13 5.43 -13.74
N LYS A 250 -24.44 6.06 -14.70
CA LYS A 250 -23.01 5.82 -14.98
C LYS A 250 -22.11 6.28 -13.82
N GLY A 251 -22.56 7.27 -13.05
CA GLY A 251 -21.83 7.79 -11.88
C GLY A 251 -21.74 6.83 -10.70
N GLY A 252 -22.66 5.86 -10.58
CA GLY A 252 -22.62 4.81 -9.54
C GLY A 252 -23.10 5.25 -8.15
N ALA A 253 -23.45 6.51 -7.93
CA ALA A 253 -23.86 7.05 -6.63
C ALA A 253 -25.40 7.09 -6.48
N TYR A 254 -26.07 5.96 -6.66
CA TYR A 254 -27.51 5.86 -6.57
C TYR A 254 -27.98 5.24 -5.26
N SER A 255 -29.12 5.71 -4.75
CA SER A 255 -29.74 5.18 -3.54
C SER A 255 -30.49 3.87 -3.79
N ALA A 256 -30.77 3.12 -2.72
CA ALA A 256 -31.61 1.91 -2.79
C ALA A 256 -33.00 2.21 -3.38
N ALA A 257 -33.59 3.36 -3.05
CA ALA A 257 -34.88 3.78 -3.61
C ALA A 257 -34.83 3.99 -5.12
N ASN A 258 -33.73 4.54 -5.65
CA ASN A 258 -33.53 4.70 -7.10
C ASN A 258 -33.39 3.35 -7.80
N VAL A 259 -32.68 2.39 -7.18
CA VAL A 259 -32.54 1.03 -7.72
C VAL A 259 -33.89 0.32 -7.73
N GLN A 260 -34.68 0.42 -6.65
CA GLN A 260 -36.03 -0.14 -6.58
C GLN A 260 -36.96 0.43 -7.67
N ALA A 261 -36.96 1.75 -7.85
CA ALA A 261 -37.74 2.41 -8.90
C ALA A 261 -37.32 1.97 -10.31
N LEU A 262 -36.02 1.77 -10.54
CA LEU A 262 -35.51 1.23 -11.81
C LEU A 262 -36.00 -0.20 -12.07
N ILE A 263 -35.93 -1.07 -11.08
CA ILE A 263 -36.41 -2.46 -11.19
C ILE A 263 -37.89 -2.50 -11.56
N ILE A 264 -38.72 -1.68 -10.90
CA ILE A 264 -40.16 -1.58 -11.20
C ILE A 264 -40.40 -1.11 -12.65
N LYS A 265 -39.67 -0.12 -13.13
CA LYS A 265 -39.77 0.35 -14.52
C LYS A 265 -39.32 -0.70 -15.53
N MET A 266 -38.24 -1.43 -15.21
CA MET A 266 -37.77 -2.52 -16.08
C MET A 266 -38.79 -3.65 -16.17
N ALA A 267 -39.41 -4.04 -15.05
CA ALA A 267 -40.45 -5.06 -15.02
C ALA A 267 -41.71 -4.65 -15.79
N ALA A 268 -42.05 -3.37 -15.80
CA ALA A 268 -43.18 -2.83 -16.55
C ALA A 268 -42.92 -2.71 -18.07
N ALA A 269 -41.65 -2.78 -18.51
CA ALA A 269 -41.24 -2.70 -19.90
C ALA A 269 -41.01 -4.08 -20.56
N LEU A 270 -41.14 -5.19 -19.78
CA LEU A 270 -41.11 -6.58 -20.23
C LEU A 270 -42.54 -7.08 -20.54
#